data_45f28ec2eee3f3a96c18eb2c265f73e3
#
_entry.id   45f28ec2eee3f3a96c18eb2c265f73e3
#
_cell.length_a   1.000
_cell.length_b   1.000
_cell.length_c   1.000
_cell.angle_alpha   90.00
_cell.angle_beta   90.00
_cell.angle_gamma   90.00
#
_symmetry.space_group_name_H-M   'P 1'
#
loop_
_entity.id
_entity.type
_entity.pdbx_description
1 polymer ?
#
loop_
_entity_poly.entity_id
_entity_poly.type
_entity_poly.pdbx_seq_one_letter_code
_entity_poly.pdbx_strand_id
1 'polypeptide(L)'
;MAIKAEEISALLRSQIENYESEMSVTDVGTVLQIGDGIALIHGLNDVMAGELVEFHNGVLGLAQNLEESNVGVVILGPYTGITEGDEVKRTGRIMEVPVGEELIGRVVNPLGQPIDGQGPINTTKTRPVEKKATGVMDRKSVDEPLQTGIKAIDALVPIGRGQRELIIGDRQTGKTTIAIDTILNQKDQGTICIYVAIGQKDSTVRANVEKLRQAGALDYTIVVAASASEPSPLLYIAPYSGVTMGEEFMFNGKHVLIVYDDLTKQAAAYRELSLLLRRPPGREAYPGDVFYLHSRLLERAAKLNDDLGGGSITALPIIETQAGDISAYVPTNVISITDGQNFLQSDLFFSGVRPAINAGQSVSRVGGSAQIKAMKKVAGTLRLDLASYRELESFAQFGSDLDEFTASKLERGKRTVEVLKQDQNKPLPVEHQVLIIYALTKGYLDDIPVVDITRFEDELNHWAESNATELLNEIRETGGLPDAEKFDTAINEFKKSFSKSE
;
A
#
# COMPACT_ATOMS: atom_id res chain seq x y z
N MET A 1 14.91 -78.43 4.06
CA MET A 1 15.52 -77.47 5.02
C MET A 1 14.38 -76.59 5.51
N ALA A 2 14.07 -76.67 6.81
CA ALA A 2 13.06 -75.80 7.40
C ALA A 2 13.73 -74.46 7.68
N ILE A 3 13.22 -73.39 7.06
CA ILE A 3 13.66 -72.00 7.32
C ILE A 3 13.36 -71.67 8.77
N LYS A 4 14.34 -71.25 9.55
CA LYS A 4 14.14 -70.93 10.96
C LYS A 4 13.35 -69.65 11.10
N ALA A 5 12.43 -69.61 12.08
CA ALA A 5 11.56 -68.45 12.35
C ALA A 5 12.36 -67.13 12.52
N GLU A 6 13.56 -67.19 12.95
CA GLU A 6 14.51 -66.06 13.07
C GLU A 6 14.95 -65.44 11.73
N GLU A 7 15.12 -66.29 10.69
CA GLU A 7 15.46 -65.83 9.36
C GLU A 7 14.29 -65.16 8.67
N ILE A 8 13.09 -65.65 8.90
CA ILE A 8 11.86 -65.01 8.41
C ILE A 8 11.63 -63.66 9.10
N SER A 9 11.89 -63.59 10.39
CA SER A 9 11.77 -62.36 11.15
C SER A 9 12.82 -61.31 10.72
N ALA A 10 14.04 -61.71 10.41
CA ALA A 10 15.07 -60.84 9.88
C ALA A 10 14.75 -60.32 8.47
N LEU A 11 14.17 -61.21 7.61
CA LEU A 11 13.74 -60.83 6.26
C LEU A 11 12.55 -59.89 6.29
N LEU A 12 11.59 -60.08 7.19
CA LEU A 12 10.48 -59.18 7.38
C LEU A 12 10.90 -57.80 7.95
N ARG A 13 11.85 -57.76 8.88
CA ARG A 13 12.44 -56.51 9.35
C ARG A 13 13.16 -55.77 8.24
N SER A 14 13.95 -56.43 7.46
CA SER A 14 14.65 -55.86 6.31
C SER A 14 13.67 -55.35 5.24
N GLN A 15 12.53 -56.05 5.01
CA GLN A 15 11.47 -55.59 4.11
C GLN A 15 10.69 -54.40 4.67
N ILE A 16 10.44 -54.37 5.99
CA ILE A 16 9.80 -53.22 6.66
C ILE A 16 10.72 -52.01 6.64
N GLU A 17 12.02 -52.17 6.93
CA GLU A 17 13.00 -51.08 6.85
C GLU A 17 13.17 -50.56 5.40
N ASN A 18 13.16 -51.43 4.41
CA ASN A 18 13.12 -51.01 3.02
C ASN A 18 11.76 -50.37 2.62
N TYR A 19 10.67 -50.81 3.19
CA TYR A 19 9.34 -50.22 2.95
C TYR A 19 9.20 -48.81 3.55
N GLU A 20 9.77 -48.57 4.73
CA GLU A 20 9.90 -47.23 5.29
C GLU A 20 10.82 -46.33 4.46
N SER A 21 11.87 -46.93 3.83
CA SER A 21 12.74 -46.24 2.88
C SER A 21 12.03 -45.95 1.55
N GLU A 22 11.13 -46.84 1.09
CA GLU A 22 10.31 -46.59 -0.11
C GLU A 22 9.22 -45.55 0.12
N MET A 23 8.65 -45.41 1.34
CA MET A 23 7.76 -44.31 1.71
C MET A 23 8.46 -42.94 1.67
N SER A 24 9.78 -42.89 1.83
CA SER A 24 10.53 -41.63 1.69
C SER A 24 10.79 -41.24 0.22
N VAL A 25 10.62 -42.11 -0.74
CA VAL A 25 10.84 -41.86 -2.18
C VAL A 25 9.69 -41.01 -2.79
N THR A 26 8.50 -41.03 -2.22
CA THR A 26 7.37 -40.19 -2.67
C THR A 26 7.54 -38.71 -2.32
N ASP A 27 8.45 -38.39 -1.40
CA ASP A 27 8.72 -37.03 -0.94
C ASP A 27 9.91 -36.37 -1.70
N VAL A 28 10.48 -37.07 -2.66
CA VAL A 28 11.64 -36.62 -3.44
C VAL A 28 11.27 -36.56 -4.92
N GLY A 29 11.66 -35.49 -5.58
CA GLY A 29 11.55 -35.31 -7.02
C GLY A 29 12.91 -35.02 -7.66
N THR A 30 12.93 -35.03 -8.99
CA THR A 30 14.12 -34.75 -9.80
C THR A 30 13.86 -33.59 -10.74
N VAL A 31 14.77 -32.64 -10.82
CA VAL A 31 14.70 -31.51 -11.75
C VAL A 31 14.80 -32.02 -13.18
N LEU A 32 13.77 -31.88 -13.99
CA LEU A 32 13.77 -32.20 -15.41
C LEU A 32 14.29 -31.06 -16.27
N GLN A 33 13.92 -29.82 -15.91
CA GLN A 33 14.29 -28.61 -16.63
C GLN A 33 14.37 -27.46 -15.65
N ILE A 34 15.34 -26.59 -15.84
CA ILE A 34 15.49 -25.35 -15.09
C ILE A 34 15.79 -24.19 -16.03
N GLY A 35 15.21 -23.00 -15.75
CA GLY A 35 15.47 -21.77 -16.48
C GLY A 35 14.63 -20.63 -15.92
N ASP A 36 15.20 -19.42 -15.96
CA ASP A 36 14.51 -18.16 -15.62
C ASP A 36 13.74 -18.16 -14.28
N GLY A 37 14.31 -18.85 -13.26
CA GLY A 37 13.72 -18.92 -11.92
C GLY A 37 12.60 -19.94 -11.76
N ILE A 38 12.40 -20.82 -12.74
CA ILE A 38 11.43 -21.92 -12.69
C ILE A 38 12.12 -23.25 -12.88
N ALA A 39 11.68 -24.26 -12.12
CA ALA A 39 12.05 -25.64 -12.31
C ALA A 39 10.83 -26.50 -12.62
N LEU A 40 10.95 -27.40 -13.58
CA LEU A 40 10.01 -28.49 -13.82
C LEU A 40 10.55 -29.74 -13.14
N ILE A 41 9.78 -30.30 -12.22
CA ILE A 41 10.22 -31.40 -11.37
C ILE A 41 9.35 -32.61 -11.66
N HIS A 42 10.00 -33.76 -11.87
CA HIS A 42 9.33 -35.06 -11.95
C HIS A 42 9.27 -35.71 -10.57
N GLY A 43 8.20 -36.37 -10.27
CA GLY A 43 7.93 -36.90 -8.93
C GLY A 43 7.16 -35.89 -8.08
N LEU A 44 7.40 -35.91 -6.76
CA LEU A 44 6.67 -35.07 -5.80
C LEU A 44 5.13 -35.27 -5.90
N ASN A 45 4.67 -36.53 -6.04
CA ASN A 45 3.29 -36.88 -6.37
C ASN A 45 2.26 -36.34 -5.34
N ASP A 46 2.68 -36.21 -4.09
CA ASP A 46 1.81 -35.76 -2.98
C ASP A 46 2.02 -34.27 -2.62
N VAL A 47 2.74 -33.49 -3.42
CA VAL A 47 2.99 -32.08 -3.17
C VAL A 47 1.68 -31.28 -3.30
N MET A 48 1.49 -30.35 -2.39
CA MET A 48 0.33 -29.44 -2.40
C MET A 48 0.63 -28.16 -3.19
N ALA A 49 -0.38 -27.58 -3.81
CA ALA A 49 -0.24 -26.24 -4.40
C ALA A 49 0.11 -25.22 -3.29
N GLY A 50 1.17 -24.43 -3.51
CA GLY A 50 1.67 -23.49 -2.50
C GLY A 50 2.59 -24.12 -1.44
N GLU A 51 2.92 -25.41 -1.57
CA GLU A 51 3.89 -26.06 -0.70
C GLU A 51 5.32 -25.62 -1.05
N LEU A 52 6.14 -25.44 -0.02
CA LEU A 52 7.56 -25.21 -0.19
C LEU A 52 8.28 -26.53 -0.49
N VAL A 53 9.16 -26.50 -1.46
CA VAL A 53 10.12 -27.57 -1.76
C VAL A 53 11.54 -27.06 -1.55
N GLU A 54 12.47 -27.94 -1.21
CA GLU A 54 13.84 -27.59 -0.93
C GLU A 54 14.77 -28.27 -1.95
N PHE A 55 15.59 -27.47 -2.62
CA PHE A 55 16.63 -27.94 -3.52
C PHE A 55 17.88 -28.36 -2.72
N HIS A 56 18.74 -29.19 -3.33
CA HIS A 56 19.94 -29.73 -2.68
C HIS A 56 20.89 -28.68 -2.07
N ASN A 57 20.84 -27.43 -2.58
CA ASN A 57 21.65 -26.31 -2.09
C ASN A 57 20.95 -25.47 -1.00
N GLY A 58 19.79 -25.94 -0.49
CA GLY A 58 19.00 -25.22 0.53
C GLY A 58 18.13 -24.08 -0.01
N VAL A 59 18.13 -23.84 -1.32
CA VAL A 59 17.22 -22.86 -1.94
C VAL A 59 15.80 -23.41 -1.90
N LEU A 60 14.85 -22.56 -1.52
CA LEU A 60 13.43 -22.92 -1.48
C LEU A 60 12.76 -22.66 -2.84
N GLY A 61 11.80 -23.51 -3.18
CA GLY A 61 10.89 -23.35 -4.29
C GLY A 61 9.44 -23.42 -3.84
N LEU A 62 8.55 -22.82 -4.62
CA LEU A 62 7.10 -22.81 -4.38
C LEU A 62 6.41 -23.64 -5.48
N ALA A 63 5.74 -24.73 -5.12
CA ALA A 63 4.95 -25.55 -6.03
C ALA A 63 3.69 -24.78 -6.48
N GLN A 64 3.59 -24.48 -7.78
CA GLN A 64 2.48 -23.69 -8.32
C GLN A 64 1.65 -24.39 -9.37
N ASN A 65 2.28 -25.21 -10.22
CA ASN A 65 1.59 -25.90 -11.30
C ASN A 65 1.70 -27.40 -11.07
N LEU A 66 0.58 -28.03 -10.72
CA LEU A 66 0.52 -29.47 -10.46
C LEU A 66 -0.07 -30.15 -11.70
N GLU A 67 0.78 -30.87 -12.43
CA GLU A 67 0.39 -31.68 -13.59
C GLU A 67 0.49 -33.15 -13.23
N GLU A 68 -0.09 -34.02 -14.05
CA GLU A 68 -0.15 -35.46 -13.78
C GLU A 68 1.24 -36.13 -13.60
N SER A 69 2.26 -35.66 -14.31
CA SER A 69 3.61 -36.22 -14.29
C SER A 69 4.70 -35.28 -13.80
N ASN A 70 4.37 -33.98 -13.65
CA ASN A 70 5.35 -32.93 -13.36
C ASN A 70 4.80 -31.90 -12.43
N VAL A 71 5.68 -31.24 -11.70
CA VAL A 71 5.36 -30.10 -10.85
C VAL A 71 6.15 -28.88 -11.32
N GLY A 72 5.45 -27.80 -11.67
CA GLY A 72 6.06 -26.52 -11.96
C GLY A 72 6.35 -25.78 -10.65
N VAL A 73 7.61 -25.56 -10.36
CA VAL A 73 8.10 -24.94 -9.14
C VAL A 73 8.76 -23.61 -9.47
N VAL A 74 8.39 -22.59 -8.72
CA VAL A 74 8.94 -21.24 -8.79
C VAL A 74 10.03 -21.11 -7.74
N ILE A 75 11.26 -20.77 -8.15
CA ILE A 75 12.44 -20.76 -7.25
C ILE A 75 12.51 -19.42 -6.50
N LEU A 76 12.57 -19.49 -5.17
CA LEU A 76 12.53 -18.34 -4.27
C LEU A 76 13.92 -17.79 -3.89
N GLY A 77 14.88 -17.90 -4.80
CA GLY A 77 16.26 -17.46 -4.54
C GLY A 77 17.17 -17.63 -5.74
N PRO A 78 18.48 -17.48 -5.55
CA PRO A 78 19.46 -17.69 -6.63
C PRO A 78 19.46 -19.14 -7.09
N TYR A 79 19.24 -19.36 -8.38
CA TYR A 79 19.13 -20.70 -8.98
C TYR A 79 20.38 -21.12 -9.74
N THR A 80 21.45 -20.34 -9.71
CA THR A 80 22.68 -20.57 -10.47
C THR A 80 23.44 -21.86 -10.11
N GLY A 81 23.10 -22.50 -9.00
CA GLY A 81 23.73 -23.78 -8.58
C GLY A 81 22.80 -24.98 -8.72
N ILE A 82 21.61 -24.82 -9.32
CA ILE A 82 20.66 -25.91 -9.53
C ILE A 82 20.78 -26.37 -10.97
N THR A 83 20.81 -27.69 -11.19
CA THR A 83 20.99 -28.31 -12.50
C THR A 83 19.96 -29.40 -12.77
N GLU A 84 19.78 -29.76 -14.04
CA GLU A 84 18.94 -30.90 -14.43
C GLU A 84 19.49 -32.17 -13.80
N GLY A 85 18.62 -33.00 -13.24
CA GLY A 85 18.98 -34.20 -12.50
C GLY A 85 19.11 -34.01 -10.99
N ASP A 86 19.11 -32.76 -10.48
CA ASP A 86 19.22 -32.52 -9.05
C ASP A 86 17.98 -33.00 -8.28
N GLU A 87 18.22 -33.39 -7.05
CA GLU A 87 17.20 -33.86 -6.12
C GLU A 87 16.48 -32.67 -5.48
N VAL A 88 15.16 -32.76 -5.38
CA VAL A 88 14.28 -31.78 -4.72
C VAL A 88 13.40 -32.49 -3.71
N LYS A 89 13.32 -31.96 -2.49
CA LYS A 89 12.53 -32.52 -1.39
C LYS A 89 11.33 -31.66 -1.09
N ARG A 90 10.18 -32.28 -0.88
CA ARG A 90 9.04 -31.56 -0.31
C ARG A 90 9.30 -31.29 1.17
N THR A 91 8.76 -30.18 1.64
CA THR A 91 8.91 -29.80 3.05
C THR A 91 7.66 -30.14 3.89
N GLY A 92 6.54 -30.48 3.25
CA GLY A 92 5.23 -30.66 3.89
C GLY A 92 4.66 -29.35 4.47
N ARG A 93 5.28 -28.19 4.19
CA ARG A 93 4.90 -26.90 4.72
C ARG A 93 4.45 -25.95 3.61
N ILE A 94 3.31 -25.33 3.79
CA ILE A 94 2.89 -24.20 2.96
C ILE A 94 3.76 -22.99 3.28
N MET A 95 3.98 -22.13 2.29
CA MET A 95 4.81 -20.94 2.48
C MET A 95 4.30 -20.07 3.63
N GLU A 96 5.17 -19.79 4.58
CA GLU A 96 4.93 -18.98 5.76
C GLU A 96 5.96 -17.87 5.87
N VAL A 97 5.60 -16.77 6.56
CA VAL A 97 6.51 -15.68 6.91
C VAL A 97 6.48 -15.42 8.42
N PRO A 98 7.59 -14.96 8.99
CA PRO A 98 7.62 -14.53 10.38
C PRO A 98 6.70 -13.32 10.57
N VAL A 99 6.06 -13.25 11.73
CA VAL A 99 5.15 -12.17 12.13
C VAL A 99 5.42 -11.78 13.59
N GLY A 100 5.03 -10.57 13.96
CA GLY A 100 5.16 -10.10 15.33
C GLY A 100 5.75 -8.70 15.42
N GLU A 101 5.81 -8.17 16.65
CA GLU A 101 6.33 -6.83 16.93
C GLU A 101 7.83 -6.71 16.64
N GLU A 102 8.55 -7.83 16.67
CA GLU A 102 9.98 -7.93 16.38
C GLU A 102 10.36 -7.52 14.95
N LEU A 103 9.36 -7.44 14.06
CA LEU A 103 9.52 -6.95 12.69
C LEU A 103 9.45 -5.43 12.57
N ILE A 104 8.90 -4.74 13.57
CA ILE A 104 8.78 -3.27 13.54
C ILE A 104 10.19 -2.66 13.56
N GLY A 105 10.42 -1.69 12.69
CA GLY A 105 11.72 -1.05 12.51
C GLY A 105 12.68 -1.80 11.58
N ARG A 106 12.30 -2.97 11.08
CA ARG A 106 13.16 -3.83 10.27
C ARG A 106 12.86 -3.71 8.77
N VAL A 107 13.91 -3.96 7.98
CA VAL A 107 13.81 -4.12 6.53
C VAL A 107 14.05 -5.59 6.20
N VAL A 108 13.03 -6.23 5.61
CA VAL A 108 13.06 -7.66 5.29
C VAL A 108 12.81 -7.92 3.81
N ASN A 109 13.26 -9.07 3.34
CA ASN A 109 12.88 -9.58 2.02
C ASN A 109 11.47 -10.22 2.06
N PRO A 110 10.89 -10.64 0.92
CA PRO A 110 9.57 -11.29 0.88
C PRO A 110 9.44 -12.60 1.66
N LEU A 111 10.55 -13.24 2.01
CA LEU A 111 10.58 -14.43 2.88
C LEU A 111 10.63 -14.07 4.38
N GLY A 112 10.63 -12.78 4.72
CA GLY A 112 10.76 -12.29 6.09
C GLY A 112 12.18 -12.33 6.66
N GLN A 113 13.18 -12.55 5.81
CA GLN A 113 14.59 -12.53 6.22
C GLN A 113 15.10 -11.08 6.28
N PRO A 114 15.84 -10.70 7.33
CA PRO A 114 16.35 -9.34 7.47
C PRO A 114 17.44 -9.03 6.44
N ILE A 115 17.34 -7.86 5.82
CA ILE A 115 18.30 -7.33 4.84
C ILE A 115 18.90 -5.99 5.27
N ASP A 116 18.61 -5.56 6.50
CA ASP A 116 19.04 -4.27 7.08
C ASP A 116 20.39 -4.32 7.81
N GLY A 117 20.99 -5.49 7.93
CA GLY A 117 22.26 -5.69 8.64
C GLY A 117 22.16 -5.64 10.17
N GLN A 118 20.94 -5.61 10.74
CA GLN A 118 20.72 -5.53 12.19
C GLN A 118 20.62 -6.91 12.89
N GLY A 119 21.07 -7.97 12.21
CA GLY A 119 21.03 -9.33 12.75
C GLY A 119 19.67 -10.04 12.61
N PRO A 120 19.56 -11.27 13.12
CA PRO A 120 18.36 -12.08 12.98
C PRO A 120 17.15 -11.49 13.70
N ILE A 121 15.96 -11.82 13.23
CA ILE A 121 14.69 -11.46 13.88
C ILE A 121 14.27 -12.62 14.79
N ASN A 122 14.18 -12.35 16.06
CA ASN A 122 13.91 -13.36 17.09
C ASN A 122 12.40 -13.52 17.32
N THR A 123 11.66 -13.94 16.31
CA THR A 123 10.25 -14.34 16.47
C THR A 123 10.07 -15.83 16.23
N THR A 124 9.19 -16.45 17.00
CA THR A 124 8.78 -17.85 16.82
C THR A 124 7.43 -17.99 16.13
N LYS A 125 6.76 -16.85 15.89
CA LYS A 125 5.46 -16.82 15.23
C LYS A 125 5.60 -16.76 13.74
N THR A 126 4.88 -17.63 13.05
CA THR A 126 4.74 -17.60 11.58
C THR A 126 3.27 -17.58 11.19
N ARG A 127 2.98 -17.10 9.99
CA ARG A 127 1.66 -17.17 9.36
C ARG A 127 1.78 -17.57 7.90
N PRO A 128 0.83 -18.37 7.38
CA PRO A 128 0.80 -18.71 5.97
C PRO A 128 0.58 -17.46 5.12
N VAL A 129 1.36 -17.35 4.04
CA VAL A 129 1.31 -16.20 3.10
C VAL A 129 0.01 -16.20 2.31
N GLU A 130 -0.42 -17.37 1.84
CA GLU A 130 -1.69 -17.55 1.16
C GLU A 130 -2.79 -17.85 2.18
N LYS A 131 -3.69 -16.89 2.35
CA LYS A 131 -4.83 -17.00 3.27
C LYS A 131 -6.06 -16.37 2.65
N LYS A 132 -7.21 -16.99 2.88
CA LYS A 132 -8.50 -16.42 2.50
C LYS A 132 -8.80 -15.18 3.33
N ALA A 133 -9.30 -14.12 2.68
CA ALA A 133 -9.75 -12.91 3.35
C ALA A 133 -10.90 -13.20 4.34
N THR A 134 -11.06 -12.32 5.33
CA THR A 134 -12.15 -12.37 6.32
C THR A 134 -13.52 -12.34 5.65
N GLY A 135 -14.47 -13.06 6.22
CA GLY A 135 -15.84 -13.13 5.74
C GLY A 135 -16.61 -11.80 5.89
N VAL A 136 -17.78 -11.72 5.25
CA VAL A 136 -18.61 -10.51 5.30
C VAL A 136 -19.08 -10.21 6.72
N MET A 137 -19.42 -11.25 7.50
CA MET A 137 -19.92 -11.11 8.88
C MET A 137 -18.82 -10.66 9.87
N ASP A 138 -17.56 -10.84 9.52
CA ASP A 138 -16.42 -10.48 10.35
C ASP A 138 -16.04 -9.00 10.21
N ARG A 139 -16.65 -8.30 9.24
CA ARG A 139 -16.30 -6.93 8.88
C ARG A 139 -17.29 -5.92 9.44
N LYS A 140 -16.78 -4.74 9.73
CA LYS A 140 -17.54 -3.52 10.06
C LYS A 140 -17.39 -2.51 8.93
N SER A 141 -18.38 -1.66 8.76
CA SER A 141 -18.29 -0.52 7.83
C SER A 141 -17.17 0.44 8.24
N VAL A 142 -16.52 1.04 7.25
CA VAL A 142 -15.47 2.04 7.48
C VAL A 142 -16.12 3.34 7.98
N ASP A 143 -15.82 3.70 9.21
CA ASP A 143 -16.43 4.82 9.94
C ASP A 143 -15.42 5.71 10.71
N GLU A 144 -14.12 5.39 10.60
CA GLU A 144 -13.03 6.12 11.23
C GLU A 144 -12.05 6.65 10.19
N PRO A 145 -11.62 7.93 10.29
CA PRO A 145 -10.65 8.49 9.36
C PRO A 145 -9.26 7.90 9.54
N LEU A 146 -8.55 7.69 8.43
CA LEU A 146 -7.11 7.59 8.39
C LEU A 146 -6.57 8.94 7.89
N GLN A 147 -6.00 9.74 8.77
CA GLN A 147 -5.46 11.05 8.40
C GLN A 147 -4.18 10.85 7.59
N THR A 148 -4.16 11.33 6.35
CA THR A 148 -2.97 11.25 5.50
C THR A 148 -1.99 12.38 5.76
N GLY A 149 -2.45 13.46 6.35
CA GLY A 149 -1.69 14.69 6.51
C GLY A 149 -1.58 15.51 5.22
N ILE A 150 -2.28 15.10 4.16
CA ILE A 150 -2.27 15.75 2.85
C ILE A 150 -3.61 16.45 2.64
N LYS A 151 -3.61 17.78 2.65
CA LYS A 151 -4.84 18.62 2.56
C LYS A 151 -5.76 18.19 1.43
N ALA A 152 -5.18 17.97 0.24
CA ALA A 152 -5.97 17.60 -0.94
C ALA A 152 -6.67 16.24 -0.80
N ILE A 153 -6.09 15.29 -0.08
CA ILE A 153 -6.68 13.97 0.17
C ILE A 153 -7.70 14.07 1.31
N ASP A 154 -7.28 14.55 2.47
CA ASP A 154 -8.11 14.54 3.68
C ASP A 154 -9.40 15.41 3.50
N ALA A 155 -9.30 16.48 2.66
CA ALA A 155 -10.45 17.34 2.36
C ALA A 155 -11.33 16.84 1.22
N LEU A 156 -10.74 16.30 0.11
CA LEU A 156 -11.49 16.03 -1.13
C LEU A 156 -11.76 14.54 -1.37
N VAL A 157 -10.85 13.66 -0.96
CA VAL A 157 -10.89 12.22 -1.24
C VAL A 157 -10.45 11.44 0.02
N PRO A 158 -11.19 11.60 1.14
CA PRO A 158 -10.76 11.08 2.43
C PRO A 158 -10.66 9.56 2.46
N ILE A 159 -9.74 9.07 3.25
CA ILE A 159 -9.45 7.66 3.43
C ILE A 159 -9.83 7.24 4.85
N GLY A 160 -10.55 6.13 4.98
CA GLY A 160 -10.92 5.56 6.26
C GLY A 160 -10.10 4.32 6.64
N ARG A 161 -10.05 4.03 7.93
CA ARG A 161 -9.39 2.83 8.48
C ARG A 161 -10.10 1.56 8.02
N GLY A 162 -9.39 0.74 7.25
CA GLY A 162 -9.94 -0.47 6.62
C GLY A 162 -10.32 -0.31 5.15
N GLN A 163 -10.16 0.89 4.59
CA GLN A 163 -10.43 1.19 3.18
C GLN A 163 -9.26 0.77 2.28
N ARG A 164 -9.56 0.45 1.03
CA ARG A 164 -8.60 0.24 -0.06
C ARG A 164 -8.68 1.46 -0.98
N GLU A 165 -7.70 2.33 -0.92
CA GLU A 165 -7.67 3.53 -1.75
C GLU A 165 -6.50 3.48 -2.71
N LEU A 166 -6.78 3.42 -4.02
CA LEU A 166 -5.77 3.33 -5.06
C LEU A 166 -5.07 4.68 -5.27
N ILE A 167 -3.74 4.67 -5.38
CA ILE A 167 -2.95 5.79 -5.86
C ILE A 167 -2.50 5.47 -7.28
N ILE A 168 -3.01 6.21 -8.26
CA ILE A 168 -2.80 5.91 -9.68
C ILE A 168 -2.32 7.15 -10.45
N GLY A 169 -1.40 6.94 -11.39
CA GLY A 169 -0.88 8.01 -12.25
C GLY A 169 0.40 7.60 -12.95
N ASP A 170 0.89 8.46 -13.83
CA ASP A 170 2.09 8.23 -14.60
C ASP A 170 3.35 8.19 -13.74
N ARG A 171 4.45 7.77 -14.34
CA ARG A 171 5.74 7.72 -13.68
C ARG A 171 6.16 9.12 -13.20
N GLN A 172 6.73 9.20 -11.99
CA GLN A 172 7.26 10.43 -11.37
C GLN A 172 6.20 11.52 -11.08
N THR A 173 4.92 11.17 -10.94
CA THR A 173 3.85 12.11 -10.55
C THR A 173 3.68 12.30 -9.04
N GLY A 174 4.52 11.66 -8.22
CA GLY A 174 4.48 11.80 -6.76
C GLY A 174 3.73 10.70 -6.01
N LYS A 175 3.40 9.56 -6.64
CA LYS A 175 2.69 8.44 -6.00
C LYS A 175 3.35 7.95 -4.71
N THR A 176 4.64 7.60 -4.79
CA THR A 176 5.44 7.17 -3.63
C THR A 176 5.54 8.26 -2.58
N THR A 177 5.60 9.54 -2.97
CA THR A 177 5.65 10.67 -2.03
C THR A 177 4.38 10.73 -1.19
N ILE A 178 3.20 10.61 -1.80
CA ILE A 178 1.92 10.54 -1.07
C ILE A 178 1.90 9.39 -0.07
N ALA A 179 2.38 8.21 -0.49
CA ALA A 179 2.43 7.06 0.39
C ALA A 179 3.38 7.26 1.59
N ILE A 180 4.57 7.80 1.35
CA ILE A 180 5.54 8.10 2.41
C ILE A 180 5.00 9.18 3.35
N ASP A 181 4.43 10.28 2.84
CA ASP A 181 3.85 11.33 3.66
C ASP A 181 2.69 10.82 4.52
N THR A 182 1.87 9.91 3.98
CA THR A 182 0.82 9.24 4.74
C THR A 182 1.41 8.40 5.89
N ILE A 183 2.52 7.68 5.66
CA ILE A 183 3.23 6.94 6.71
C ILE A 183 3.78 7.90 7.77
N LEU A 184 4.43 9.00 7.35
CA LEU A 184 4.97 10.00 8.27
C LEU A 184 3.90 10.58 9.20
N ASN A 185 2.69 10.78 8.69
CA ASN A 185 1.56 11.31 9.46
C ASN A 185 0.96 10.32 10.46
N GLN A 186 1.36 9.03 10.44
CA GLN A 186 0.86 8.05 11.40
C GLN A 186 1.58 8.09 12.75
N LYS A 187 2.57 8.97 12.90
CA LYS A 187 3.23 9.16 14.18
C LYS A 187 2.19 9.49 15.27
N ASP A 188 2.26 8.80 16.37
CA ASP A 188 1.36 8.95 17.53
C ASP A 188 -0.14 8.65 17.26
N GLN A 189 -0.47 8.09 16.06
CA GLN A 189 -1.84 7.70 15.70
C GLN A 189 -2.19 6.25 16.08
N GLY A 190 -1.27 5.52 16.71
CA GLY A 190 -1.46 4.12 17.07
C GLY A 190 -1.60 3.17 15.86
N THR A 191 -1.10 3.59 14.70
CA THR A 191 -1.15 2.81 13.44
C THR A 191 0.21 2.21 13.15
N ILE A 192 0.26 0.91 12.88
CA ILE A 192 1.47 0.24 12.39
C ILE A 192 1.49 0.35 10.88
N CYS A 193 2.62 0.75 10.32
CA CYS A 193 2.78 0.92 8.89
C CYS A 193 3.57 -0.23 8.28
N ILE A 194 3.22 -0.62 7.06
CA ILE A 194 3.97 -1.59 6.26
C ILE A 194 4.21 -1.00 4.88
N TYR A 195 5.47 -0.80 4.52
CA TYR A 195 5.85 -0.33 3.19
C TYR A 195 6.41 -1.50 2.38
N VAL A 196 5.67 -1.91 1.36
CA VAL A 196 6.07 -3.00 0.45
C VAL A 196 6.62 -2.40 -0.83
N ALA A 197 7.94 -2.43 -0.99
CA ALA A 197 8.64 -2.00 -2.21
C ALA A 197 8.75 -3.17 -3.18
N ILE A 198 8.14 -3.05 -4.36
CA ILE A 198 8.04 -4.13 -5.36
C ILE A 198 8.74 -3.71 -6.64
N GLY A 199 9.81 -4.39 -7.01
CA GLY A 199 10.54 -4.16 -8.25
C GLY A 199 11.13 -2.75 -8.38
N GLN A 200 11.42 -2.09 -7.27
CA GLN A 200 12.08 -0.80 -7.24
C GLN A 200 13.60 -0.95 -7.24
N LYS A 201 14.32 0.10 -7.67
CA LYS A 201 15.79 0.13 -7.58
C LYS A 201 16.20 0.17 -6.12
N ASP A 202 17.25 -0.56 -5.75
CA ASP A 202 17.81 -0.58 -4.38
C ASP A 202 18.11 0.82 -3.85
N SER A 203 18.62 1.70 -4.69
CA SER A 203 18.88 3.10 -4.33
C SER A 203 17.62 3.85 -3.94
N THR A 204 16.49 3.59 -4.60
CA THR A 204 15.19 4.21 -4.29
C THR A 204 14.64 3.68 -2.98
N VAL A 205 14.67 2.35 -2.79
CA VAL A 205 14.25 1.71 -1.54
C VAL A 205 15.05 2.25 -0.37
N ARG A 206 16.40 2.29 -0.51
CA ARG A 206 17.29 2.83 0.52
C ARG A 206 16.98 4.30 0.84
N ALA A 207 16.73 5.13 -0.17
CA ALA A 207 16.38 6.53 0.05
C ALA A 207 15.06 6.69 0.80
N ASN A 208 14.04 5.87 0.50
CA ASN A 208 12.77 5.90 1.21
C ASN A 208 12.91 5.41 2.66
N VAL A 209 13.65 4.32 2.89
CA VAL A 209 13.96 3.83 4.24
C VAL A 209 14.70 4.89 5.06
N GLU A 210 15.66 5.61 4.46
CA GLU A 210 16.39 6.66 5.15
C GLU A 210 15.50 7.85 5.50
N LYS A 211 14.57 8.24 4.63
CA LYS A 211 13.56 9.27 4.95
C LYS A 211 12.69 8.86 6.14
N LEU A 212 12.19 7.61 6.15
CA LEU A 212 11.41 7.08 7.27
C LEU A 212 12.22 7.08 8.57
N ARG A 213 13.52 6.71 8.50
CA ARG A 213 14.43 6.71 9.65
C ARG A 213 14.66 8.12 10.20
N GLN A 214 14.96 9.08 9.34
CA GLN A 214 15.22 10.46 9.75
C GLN A 214 14.00 11.11 10.40
N ALA A 215 12.80 10.74 9.96
CA ALA A 215 11.55 11.22 10.54
C ALA A 215 11.12 10.44 11.81
N GLY A 216 11.85 9.39 12.21
CA GLY A 216 11.46 8.51 13.31
C GLY A 216 10.28 7.58 12.97
N ALA A 217 9.93 7.46 11.70
CA ALA A 217 8.78 6.65 11.26
C ALA A 217 9.09 5.15 11.21
N LEU A 218 10.35 4.75 11.24
CA LEU A 218 10.72 3.34 11.36
C LEU A 218 10.25 2.72 12.69
N ASP A 219 10.11 3.52 13.76
CA ASP A 219 9.68 3.03 15.07
C ASP A 219 8.28 2.39 15.07
N TYR A 220 7.51 2.60 14.01
CA TYR A 220 6.19 2.00 13.79
C TYR A 220 6.01 1.43 12.37
N THR A 221 7.10 1.24 11.62
CA THR A 221 7.04 0.79 10.22
C THR A 221 7.85 -0.47 9.98
N ILE A 222 7.26 -1.43 9.27
CA ILE A 222 7.93 -2.60 8.70
C ILE A 222 8.16 -2.33 7.21
N VAL A 223 9.36 -2.62 6.70
CA VAL A 223 9.65 -2.51 5.27
C VAL A 223 9.87 -3.89 4.68
N VAL A 224 9.08 -4.24 3.66
CA VAL A 224 9.26 -5.47 2.88
C VAL A 224 9.77 -5.07 1.51
N ALA A 225 10.97 -5.49 1.16
CA ALA A 225 11.62 -5.08 -0.10
C ALA A 225 11.91 -6.28 -1.00
N ALA A 226 11.36 -6.19 -2.22
CA ALA A 226 11.74 -7.03 -3.35
C ALA A 226 12.28 -6.10 -4.46
N SER A 227 13.59 -6.01 -4.60
CA SER A 227 14.21 -5.09 -5.53
C SER A 227 14.05 -5.52 -6.99
N ALA A 228 14.35 -4.60 -7.93
CA ALA A 228 14.29 -4.90 -9.36
C ALA A 228 15.36 -5.92 -9.82
N SER A 229 16.36 -6.20 -9.00
CA SER A 229 17.40 -7.21 -9.25
C SER A 229 17.01 -8.60 -8.74
N GLU A 230 15.94 -8.70 -7.95
CA GLU A 230 15.45 -9.97 -7.43
C GLU A 230 14.67 -10.76 -8.48
N PRO A 231 14.66 -12.09 -8.40
CA PRO A 231 13.85 -12.93 -9.28
C PRO A 231 12.35 -12.59 -9.19
N SER A 232 11.65 -12.69 -10.33
CA SER A 232 10.21 -12.42 -10.43
C SER A 232 9.33 -13.10 -9.38
N PRO A 233 9.62 -14.32 -8.90
CA PRO A 233 8.91 -14.94 -7.80
C PRO A 233 8.86 -14.12 -6.52
N LEU A 234 9.95 -13.48 -6.15
CA LEU A 234 10.00 -12.66 -4.95
C LEU A 234 9.16 -11.37 -5.10
N LEU A 235 9.15 -10.79 -6.31
CA LEU A 235 8.28 -9.65 -6.60
C LEU A 235 6.80 -10.02 -6.51
N TYR A 236 6.44 -11.22 -6.99
CA TYR A 236 5.09 -11.76 -6.91
C TYR A 236 4.61 -11.94 -5.46
N ILE A 237 5.48 -12.48 -4.59
CA ILE A 237 5.11 -12.84 -3.21
C ILE A 237 5.12 -11.62 -2.27
N ALA A 238 5.97 -10.61 -2.51
CA ALA A 238 6.21 -9.49 -1.62
C ALA A 238 4.93 -8.85 -1.02
N PRO A 239 3.89 -8.50 -1.81
CA PRO A 239 2.70 -7.90 -1.23
C PRO A 239 1.89 -8.87 -0.36
N TYR A 240 1.89 -10.16 -0.67
CA TYR A 240 1.24 -11.17 0.16
C TYR A 240 1.96 -11.35 1.50
N SER A 241 3.28 -11.35 1.50
CA SER A 241 4.10 -11.39 2.72
C SER A 241 3.82 -10.16 3.59
N GLY A 242 3.78 -8.97 2.98
CA GLY A 242 3.47 -7.73 3.69
C GLY A 242 2.11 -7.74 4.35
N VAL A 243 1.05 -8.15 3.63
CA VAL A 243 -0.29 -8.19 4.23
C VAL A 243 -0.41 -9.26 5.32
N THR A 244 0.31 -10.38 5.18
CA THR A 244 0.34 -11.43 6.21
C THR A 244 0.96 -10.91 7.51
N MET A 245 2.03 -10.12 7.43
CA MET A 245 2.60 -9.43 8.59
C MET A 245 1.60 -8.45 9.20
N GLY A 246 0.86 -7.72 8.37
CA GLY A 246 -0.19 -6.80 8.83
C GLY A 246 -1.37 -7.47 9.51
N GLU A 247 -1.77 -8.64 9.04
CA GLU A 247 -2.88 -9.41 9.62
C GLU A 247 -2.61 -9.82 11.08
N GLU A 248 -1.36 -10.08 11.46
CA GLU A 248 -1.03 -10.36 12.86
C GLU A 248 -1.47 -9.22 13.77
N PHE A 249 -1.23 -7.98 13.37
CA PHE A 249 -1.63 -6.81 14.13
C PHE A 249 -3.14 -6.55 14.07
N MET A 250 -3.74 -6.70 12.89
CA MET A 250 -5.18 -6.51 12.71
C MET A 250 -5.99 -7.46 13.60
N PHE A 251 -5.64 -8.75 13.63
CA PHE A 251 -6.33 -9.74 14.47
C PHE A 251 -6.04 -9.57 15.96
N ASN A 252 -5.03 -8.78 16.33
CA ASN A 252 -4.75 -8.35 17.69
C ASN A 252 -5.39 -6.98 18.02
N GLY A 253 -6.38 -6.53 17.24
CA GLY A 253 -7.13 -5.30 17.48
C GLY A 253 -6.39 -4.01 17.14
N LYS A 254 -5.23 -4.08 16.46
CA LYS A 254 -4.45 -2.90 16.06
C LYS A 254 -4.85 -2.42 14.66
N HIS A 255 -4.53 -1.17 14.36
CA HIS A 255 -4.72 -0.59 13.03
C HIS A 255 -3.43 -0.66 12.23
N VAL A 256 -3.55 -1.03 10.96
CA VAL A 256 -2.42 -1.16 10.04
C VAL A 256 -2.67 -0.31 8.80
N LEU A 257 -1.65 0.39 8.35
CA LEU A 257 -1.56 1.01 7.04
C LEU A 257 -0.57 0.22 6.20
N ILE A 258 -1.01 -0.32 5.07
CA ILE A 258 -0.11 -1.02 4.13
C ILE A 258 -0.06 -0.30 2.79
N VAL A 259 1.15 -0.07 2.31
CA VAL A 259 1.43 0.52 1.00
C VAL A 259 2.04 -0.54 0.09
N TYR A 260 1.53 -0.69 -1.12
CA TYR A 260 2.09 -1.57 -2.16
C TYR A 260 2.68 -0.73 -3.29
N ASP A 261 3.98 -0.57 -3.34
CA ASP A 261 4.68 0.30 -4.29
C ASP A 261 5.62 -0.50 -5.22
N ASP A 262 5.15 -0.98 -6.39
CA ASP A 262 3.82 -0.87 -6.97
C ASP A 262 3.28 -2.23 -7.47
N LEU A 263 1.96 -2.34 -7.54
CA LEU A 263 1.29 -3.56 -8.00
C LEU A 263 1.40 -3.78 -9.52
N THR A 264 1.73 -2.75 -10.30
CA THR A 264 2.00 -2.90 -11.74
C THR A 264 3.18 -3.83 -11.98
N LYS A 265 4.24 -3.70 -11.15
CA LYS A 265 5.41 -4.57 -11.23
C LYS A 265 5.13 -5.98 -10.71
N GLN A 266 4.29 -6.11 -9.67
CA GLN A 266 3.81 -7.43 -9.26
C GLN A 266 3.06 -8.13 -10.42
N ALA A 267 2.16 -7.42 -11.09
CA ALA A 267 1.44 -7.98 -12.24
C ALA A 267 2.38 -8.38 -13.38
N ALA A 268 3.40 -7.56 -13.68
CA ALA A 268 4.41 -7.88 -14.67
C ALA A 268 5.21 -9.13 -14.30
N ALA A 269 5.64 -9.27 -13.06
CA ALA A 269 6.31 -10.46 -12.54
C ALA A 269 5.42 -11.71 -12.64
N TYR A 270 4.14 -11.57 -12.27
CA TYR A 270 3.18 -12.68 -12.40
C TYR A 270 2.92 -13.09 -13.85
N ARG A 271 2.87 -12.13 -14.77
CA ARG A 271 2.80 -12.40 -16.21
C ARG A 271 4.01 -13.20 -16.70
N GLU A 272 5.21 -12.79 -16.31
CA GLU A 272 6.45 -13.48 -16.63
C GLU A 272 6.42 -14.93 -16.13
N LEU A 273 6.14 -15.14 -14.85
CA LEU A 273 6.02 -16.47 -14.26
C LEU A 273 4.99 -17.34 -14.97
N SER A 274 3.83 -16.77 -15.31
CA SER A 274 2.74 -17.50 -15.99
C SER A 274 3.14 -17.94 -17.40
N LEU A 275 3.86 -17.09 -18.13
CA LEU A 275 4.36 -17.42 -19.46
C LEU A 275 5.45 -18.50 -19.40
N LEU A 276 6.35 -18.42 -18.44
CA LEU A 276 7.40 -19.43 -18.22
C LEU A 276 6.79 -20.78 -17.82
N LEU A 277 5.73 -20.77 -17.00
CA LEU A 277 4.93 -21.97 -16.68
C LEU A 277 4.01 -22.43 -17.82
N ARG A 278 4.14 -21.83 -19.02
CA ARG A 278 3.34 -22.15 -20.23
C ARG A 278 1.83 -22.01 -20.06
N ARG A 279 1.38 -21.17 -19.11
CA ARG A 279 -0.05 -20.84 -18.99
C ARG A 279 -0.50 -20.00 -20.19
N PRO A 280 -1.68 -20.22 -20.75
CA PRO A 280 -2.13 -19.49 -21.93
C PRO A 280 -2.30 -17.99 -21.62
N PRO A 281 -1.70 -17.07 -22.41
CA PRO A 281 -1.85 -15.65 -22.21
C PRO A 281 -3.22 -15.14 -22.67
N GLY A 282 -3.73 -14.14 -21.95
CA GLY A 282 -4.91 -13.37 -22.30
C GLY A 282 -4.56 -11.96 -22.80
N ARG A 283 -5.40 -10.98 -22.44
CA ARG A 283 -5.23 -9.57 -22.80
C ARG A 283 -3.88 -9.04 -22.30
N GLU A 284 -3.14 -8.32 -23.15
CA GLU A 284 -1.81 -7.77 -22.86
C GLU A 284 -0.80 -8.83 -22.36
N ALA A 285 -0.99 -10.08 -22.80
CA ALA A 285 -0.23 -11.26 -22.37
C ALA A 285 -0.33 -11.61 -20.88
N TYR A 286 -1.24 -11.00 -20.14
CA TYR A 286 -1.52 -11.39 -18.76
C TYR A 286 -2.28 -12.72 -18.70
N PRO A 287 -2.06 -13.55 -17.66
CA PRO A 287 -2.86 -14.74 -17.46
C PRO A 287 -4.30 -14.39 -17.09
N GLY A 288 -5.25 -15.31 -17.35
CA GLY A 288 -6.67 -15.08 -17.12
C GLY A 288 -7.06 -14.80 -15.66
N ASP A 289 -6.21 -15.14 -14.72
CA ASP A 289 -6.41 -14.97 -13.27
C ASP A 289 -5.72 -13.72 -12.68
N VAL A 290 -5.22 -12.78 -13.52
CA VAL A 290 -4.57 -11.56 -13.00
C VAL A 290 -5.53 -10.68 -12.17
N PHE A 291 -6.83 -10.71 -12.46
CA PHE A 291 -7.82 -10.07 -11.58
C PHE A 291 -7.80 -10.69 -10.19
N TYR A 292 -7.78 -12.02 -10.11
CA TYR A 292 -7.74 -12.75 -8.85
C TYR A 292 -6.41 -12.54 -8.09
N LEU A 293 -5.30 -12.33 -8.79
CA LEU A 293 -4.03 -11.93 -8.17
C LEU A 293 -4.21 -10.71 -7.25
N HIS A 294 -4.82 -9.65 -7.73
CA HIS A 294 -4.99 -8.43 -6.96
C HIS A 294 -6.20 -8.47 -6.03
N SER A 295 -7.31 -9.11 -6.43
CA SER A 295 -8.50 -9.15 -5.60
C SER A 295 -8.30 -9.97 -4.32
N ARG A 296 -7.65 -11.15 -4.38
CA ARG A 296 -7.35 -11.94 -3.18
C ARG A 296 -6.34 -11.29 -2.24
N LEU A 297 -5.48 -10.38 -2.77
CA LEU A 297 -4.60 -9.56 -1.97
C LEU A 297 -5.36 -8.44 -1.26
N LEU A 298 -6.07 -7.62 -2.05
CA LEU A 298 -6.70 -6.39 -1.57
C LEU A 298 -7.94 -6.65 -0.71
N GLU A 299 -8.64 -7.76 -0.91
CA GLU A 299 -9.75 -8.18 -0.04
C GLU A 299 -9.31 -8.53 1.40
N ARG A 300 -8.02 -8.74 1.65
CA ARG A 300 -7.49 -8.94 3.00
C ARG A 300 -7.44 -7.64 3.80
N ALA A 301 -7.46 -6.49 3.13
CA ALA A 301 -7.61 -5.19 3.77
C ALA A 301 -9.10 -4.95 4.10
N ALA A 302 -9.38 -4.76 5.38
CA ALA A 302 -10.73 -4.58 5.90
C ALA A 302 -10.69 -3.96 7.29
N LYS A 303 -11.86 -3.51 7.79
CA LYS A 303 -12.09 -3.21 9.20
C LYS A 303 -12.86 -4.38 9.82
N LEU A 304 -12.33 -4.96 10.88
CA LEU A 304 -12.98 -6.01 11.63
C LEU A 304 -14.09 -5.45 12.51
N ASN A 305 -15.08 -6.28 12.79
CA ASN A 305 -16.11 -5.97 13.76
C ASN A 305 -15.54 -5.95 15.19
N ASP A 306 -16.32 -5.42 16.13
CA ASP A 306 -15.88 -5.24 17.51
C ASP A 306 -15.69 -6.59 18.24
N ASP A 307 -16.44 -7.64 17.85
CA ASP A 307 -16.30 -9.00 18.38
C ASP A 307 -14.93 -9.62 18.05
N LEU A 308 -14.30 -9.17 16.96
CA LEU A 308 -12.96 -9.58 16.54
C LEU A 308 -11.87 -8.55 16.92
N GLY A 309 -12.18 -7.63 17.86
CA GLY A 309 -11.25 -6.64 18.38
C GLY A 309 -11.16 -5.34 17.61
N GLY A 310 -11.97 -5.13 16.55
CA GLY A 310 -12.09 -3.85 15.84
C GLY A 310 -10.84 -3.40 15.07
N GLY A 311 -9.84 -4.26 14.90
CA GLY A 311 -8.61 -3.96 14.16
C GLY A 311 -8.89 -3.70 12.67
N SER A 312 -7.94 -3.10 11.97
CA SER A 312 -8.10 -2.80 10.54
C SER A 312 -6.80 -2.86 9.77
N ILE A 313 -6.90 -3.16 8.48
CA ILE A 313 -5.84 -2.92 7.50
C ILE A 313 -6.38 -1.96 6.45
N THR A 314 -5.77 -0.80 6.34
CA THR A 314 -6.00 0.17 5.26
C THR A 314 -4.95 -0.04 4.19
N ALA A 315 -5.35 -0.25 2.94
CA ALA A 315 -4.44 -0.52 1.84
C ALA A 315 -4.34 0.68 0.88
N LEU A 316 -3.12 1.07 0.58
CA LEU A 316 -2.78 2.04 -0.46
C LEU A 316 -1.99 1.33 -1.58
N PRO A 317 -2.68 0.63 -2.50
CA PRO A 317 -2.04 0.11 -3.69
C PRO A 317 -1.64 1.26 -4.62
N ILE A 318 -0.45 1.14 -5.22
CA ILE A 318 0.04 2.07 -6.24
C ILE A 318 0.00 1.36 -7.58
N ILE A 319 -0.55 2.03 -8.59
CA ILE A 319 -0.54 1.61 -9.99
C ILE A 319 0.12 2.69 -10.85
N GLU A 320 1.03 2.27 -11.72
CA GLU A 320 1.65 3.13 -12.71
C GLU A 320 0.87 3.07 -14.03
N THR A 321 0.48 4.23 -14.56
CA THR A 321 -0.11 4.38 -15.90
C THR A 321 0.94 4.83 -16.91
N GLN A 322 0.60 4.72 -18.19
CA GLN A 322 1.37 5.27 -19.30
C GLN A 322 0.49 6.29 -20.01
N ALA A 323 0.97 7.54 -20.10
CA ALA A 323 0.25 8.65 -20.73
C ALA A 323 -1.18 8.88 -20.17
N GLY A 324 -1.36 8.63 -18.87
CA GLY A 324 -2.65 8.79 -18.20
C GLY A 324 -3.72 7.74 -18.55
N ASP A 325 -3.34 6.65 -19.26
CA ASP A 325 -4.31 5.62 -19.68
C ASP A 325 -4.77 4.74 -18.51
N ILE A 326 -5.92 5.08 -17.96
CA ILE A 326 -6.61 4.30 -16.91
C ILE A 326 -7.45 3.14 -17.47
N SER A 327 -7.58 3.04 -18.80
CA SER A 327 -8.35 1.99 -19.49
C SER A 327 -7.53 0.73 -19.77
N ALA A 328 -6.23 0.76 -19.52
CA ALA A 328 -5.35 -0.39 -19.59
C ALA A 328 -5.80 -1.51 -18.64
N TYR A 329 -5.37 -2.73 -18.88
CA TYR A 329 -5.94 -3.92 -18.24
C TYR A 329 -5.73 -3.95 -16.72
N VAL A 330 -4.52 -3.71 -16.24
CA VAL A 330 -4.22 -3.73 -14.79
C VAL A 330 -4.87 -2.55 -14.06
N PRO A 331 -4.78 -1.28 -14.54
CA PRO A 331 -5.50 -0.15 -13.94
C PRO A 331 -7.00 -0.41 -13.78
N THR A 332 -7.68 -0.85 -14.83
CA THR A 332 -9.13 -1.13 -14.82
C THR A 332 -9.50 -2.17 -13.76
N ASN A 333 -8.70 -3.24 -13.66
CA ASN A 333 -8.94 -4.29 -12.66
C ASN A 333 -8.81 -3.74 -11.23
N VAL A 334 -7.75 -3.00 -10.93
CA VAL A 334 -7.50 -2.50 -9.57
C VAL A 334 -8.48 -1.42 -9.17
N ILE A 335 -8.89 -0.53 -10.09
CA ILE A 335 -9.97 0.46 -9.85
C ILE A 335 -11.27 -0.24 -9.46
N SER A 336 -11.59 -1.38 -10.07
CA SER A 336 -12.82 -2.13 -9.75
C SER A 336 -12.77 -2.84 -8.39
N ILE A 337 -11.58 -3.22 -7.92
CA ILE A 337 -11.38 -3.92 -6.64
C ILE A 337 -11.36 -2.94 -5.47
N THR A 338 -10.86 -1.72 -5.68
CA THR A 338 -10.66 -0.72 -4.63
C THR A 338 -11.93 0.09 -4.31
N ASP A 339 -11.93 0.72 -3.14
CA ASP A 339 -13.03 1.54 -2.65
C ASP A 339 -12.91 3.02 -3.08
N GLY A 340 -12.04 3.29 -4.03
CA GLY A 340 -11.78 4.60 -4.60
C GLY A 340 -10.36 4.72 -5.13
N GLN A 341 -10.07 5.89 -5.70
CA GLN A 341 -8.76 6.19 -6.27
C GLN A 341 -8.39 7.67 -6.11
N ASN A 342 -7.12 7.91 -5.85
CA ASN A 342 -6.45 9.19 -5.99
C ASN A 342 -5.70 9.20 -7.34
N PHE A 343 -6.21 9.94 -8.32
CA PHE A 343 -5.64 10.05 -9.65
C PHE A 343 -4.65 11.22 -9.72
N LEU A 344 -3.38 10.92 -10.00
CA LEU A 344 -2.33 11.92 -10.18
C LEU A 344 -2.13 12.20 -11.67
N GLN A 345 -2.33 13.45 -12.05
CA GLN A 345 -2.25 13.90 -13.42
C GLN A 345 -0.92 14.59 -13.72
N SER A 346 -0.23 14.17 -14.78
CA SER A 346 1.08 14.70 -15.18
C SER A 346 1.05 16.20 -15.45
N ASP A 347 0.01 16.69 -16.13
CA ASP A 347 -0.11 18.12 -16.47
C ASP A 347 -0.19 19.00 -15.21
N LEU A 348 -0.91 18.55 -14.19
CA LEU A 348 -0.95 19.25 -12.89
C LEU A 348 0.43 19.25 -12.22
N PHE A 349 1.13 18.11 -12.27
CA PHE A 349 2.46 18.02 -11.68
C PHE A 349 3.46 18.98 -12.32
N PHE A 350 3.48 19.02 -13.65
CA PHE A 350 4.40 19.89 -14.40
C PHE A 350 4.00 21.36 -14.36
N SER A 351 2.73 21.69 -14.18
CA SER A 351 2.26 23.06 -13.94
C SER A 351 2.52 23.56 -12.50
N GLY A 352 3.13 22.73 -11.64
CA GLY A 352 3.50 23.11 -10.27
C GLY A 352 2.39 22.91 -9.24
N VAL A 353 1.27 22.24 -9.59
CA VAL A 353 0.26 21.81 -8.62
C VAL A 353 0.72 20.50 -8.00
N ARG A 354 1.16 20.55 -6.75
CA ARG A 354 1.71 19.40 -6.00
C ARG A 354 1.11 19.36 -4.60
N PRO A 355 0.47 18.22 -4.19
CA PRO A 355 0.28 16.99 -4.95
C PRO A 355 -0.62 17.16 -6.19
N ALA A 356 -0.31 16.41 -7.25
CA ALA A 356 -0.95 16.56 -8.56
C ALA A 356 -2.31 15.82 -8.64
N ILE A 357 -3.11 15.90 -7.60
CA ILE A 357 -4.38 15.17 -7.46
C ILE A 357 -5.45 15.83 -8.33
N ASN A 358 -6.00 15.08 -9.28
CA ASN A 358 -7.14 15.50 -10.05
C ASN A 358 -8.43 15.25 -9.24
N ALA A 359 -9.00 16.30 -8.66
CA ALA A 359 -10.20 16.22 -7.84
C ALA A 359 -11.44 15.72 -8.60
N GLY A 360 -11.50 15.91 -9.93
CA GLY A 360 -12.60 15.44 -10.77
C GLY A 360 -12.62 13.93 -10.99
N GLN A 361 -11.45 13.34 -11.17
CA GLN A 361 -11.28 11.90 -11.44
C GLN A 361 -10.99 11.06 -10.18
N SER A 362 -10.60 11.71 -9.10
CA SER A 362 -10.38 11.04 -7.81
C SER A 362 -11.70 10.84 -7.08
N VAL A 363 -11.86 9.66 -6.46
CA VAL A 363 -13.11 9.26 -5.80
C VAL A 363 -12.79 8.49 -4.53
N SER A 364 -13.48 8.82 -3.44
CA SER A 364 -13.58 7.95 -2.25
C SER A 364 -15.02 7.47 -2.13
N ARG A 365 -15.23 6.15 -2.14
CA ARG A 365 -16.57 5.56 -1.96
C ARG A 365 -17.03 5.59 -0.50
N VAL A 366 -16.12 5.78 0.44
CA VAL A 366 -16.42 6.00 1.86
C VAL A 366 -16.80 7.44 2.11
N GLY A 367 -16.10 8.38 1.49
CA GLY A 367 -16.41 9.80 1.52
C GLY A 367 -16.41 10.37 2.93
N GLY A 368 -17.41 11.19 3.25
CA GLY A 368 -17.50 11.90 4.52
C GLY A 368 -17.64 11.05 5.79
N SER A 369 -17.81 9.72 5.67
CA SER A 369 -17.72 8.80 6.81
C SER A 369 -16.26 8.59 7.26
N ALA A 370 -15.30 8.87 6.36
CA ALA A 370 -13.87 8.85 6.64
C ALA A 370 -13.31 10.24 7.02
N GLN A 371 -14.14 11.17 7.44
CA GLN A 371 -13.72 12.50 7.88
C GLN A 371 -14.20 12.77 9.30
N ILE A 372 -13.39 13.52 10.06
CA ILE A 372 -13.85 14.12 11.31
C ILE A 372 -14.95 15.15 11.00
N LYS A 373 -15.84 15.39 11.97
CA LYS A 373 -17.00 16.31 11.79
C LYS A 373 -16.57 17.73 11.39
N ALA A 374 -15.44 18.20 11.92
CA ALA A 374 -14.89 19.50 11.58
C ALA A 374 -14.52 19.57 10.08
N MET A 375 -13.70 18.63 9.59
CA MET A 375 -13.28 18.57 8.19
C MET A 375 -14.48 18.46 7.25
N LYS A 376 -15.42 17.56 7.56
CA LYS A 376 -16.63 17.37 6.76
C LYS A 376 -17.44 18.67 6.58
N LYS A 377 -17.49 19.52 7.63
CA LYS A 377 -18.22 20.80 7.57
C LYS A 377 -17.46 21.87 6.79
N VAL A 378 -16.14 21.98 6.97
CA VAL A 378 -15.36 23.04 6.32
C VAL A 378 -15.04 22.73 4.86
N ALA A 379 -14.84 21.46 4.51
CA ALA A 379 -14.49 21.04 3.15
C ALA A 379 -15.70 20.64 2.28
N GLY A 380 -16.92 20.72 2.80
CA GLY A 380 -18.12 20.18 2.15
C GLY A 380 -18.41 20.71 0.74
N THR A 381 -18.08 21.96 0.45
CA THR A 381 -18.26 22.58 -0.89
C THR A 381 -16.99 22.60 -1.72
N LEU A 382 -15.84 22.36 -1.12
CA LEU A 382 -14.52 22.59 -1.73
C LEU A 382 -14.33 21.87 -3.07
N ARG A 383 -14.83 20.62 -3.16
CA ARG A 383 -14.76 19.83 -4.39
C ARG A 383 -15.58 20.44 -5.53
N LEU A 384 -16.79 20.94 -5.21
CA LEU A 384 -17.67 21.59 -6.18
C LEU A 384 -17.07 22.94 -6.63
N ASP A 385 -16.51 23.69 -5.68
CA ASP A 385 -15.87 24.98 -5.95
C ASP A 385 -14.67 24.81 -6.89
N LEU A 386 -13.84 23.77 -6.68
CA LEU A 386 -12.74 23.41 -7.58
C LEU A 386 -13.19 22.97 -8.97
N ALA A 387 -14.27 22.17 -9.05
CA ALA A 387 -14.81 21.75 -10.34
C ALA A 387 -15.30 22.98 -11.13
N SER A 388 -16.06 23.87 -10.48
CA SER A 388 -16.52 25.13 -11.09
C SER A 388 -15.35 26.02 -11.52
N TYR A 389 -14.30 26.12 -10.69
CA TYR A 389 -13.09 26.87 -11.05
C TYR A 389 -12.43 26.32 -12.33
N ARG A 390 -12.28 25.00 -12.44
CA ARG A 390 -11.65 24.37 -13.62
C ARG A 390 -12.45 24.63 -14.92
N GLU A 391 -13.76 24.58 -14.83
CA GLU A 391 -14.63 24.94 -15.98
C GLU A 391 -14.44 26.41 -16.36
N LEU A 392 -14.50 27.33 -15.39
CA LEU A 392 -14.32 28.75 -15.62
C LEU A 392 -12.90 29.11 -16.12
N GLU A 393 -11.86 28.46 -15.60
CA GLU A 393 -10.47 28.62 -16.04
C GLU A 393 -10.32 28.28 -17.53
N SER A 394 -10.97 27.20 -17.97
CA SER A 394 -10.99 26.81 -19.39
C SER A 394 -11.69 27.86 -20.27
N PHE A 395 -12.83 28.41 -19.80
CA PHE A 395 -13.53 29.47 -20.51
C PHE A 395 -12.75 30.79 -20.55
N ALA A 396 -12.09 31.15 -19.44
CA ALA A 396 -11.32 32.38 -19.34
C ALA A 396 -10.13 32.46 -20.31
N GLN A 397 -9.61 31.31 -20.74
CA GLN A 397 -8.56 31.25 -21.76
C GLN A 397 -9.03 31.67 -23.16
N PHE A 398 -10.33 31.60 -23.42
CA PHE A 398 -10.91 31.89 -24.73
C PHE A 398 -11.71 33.20 -24.80
N GLY A 399 -12.00 33.87 -23.66
CA GLY A 399 -12.83 35.07 -23.61
C GLY A 399 -12.17 36.25 -22.89
N SER A 400 -12.33 37.46 -23.40
CA SER A 400 -11.71 38.67 -22.88
C SER A 400 -12.54 39.46 -21.86
N ASP A 401 -13.85 39.27 -21.79
CA ASP A 401 -14.72 40.01 -20.91
C ASP A 401 -15.45 39.10 -19.92
N LEU A 402 -14.86 38.98 -18.73
CA LEU A 402 -15.49 38.28 -17.60
C LEU A 402 -16.30 39.28 -16.76
N ASP A 403 -17.52 38.91 -16.39
CA ASP A 403 -18.25 39.66 -15.40
C ASP A 403 -17.58 39.58 -14.02
N GLU A 404 -17.88 40.58 -13.16
CA GLU A 404 -17.25 40.74 -11.85
C GLU A 404 -17.42 39.51 -10.94
N PHE A 405 -18.56 38.82 -11.03
CA PHE A 405 -18.87 37.63 -10.28
C PHE A 405 -18.01 36.42 -10.72
N THR A 406 -17.87 36.23 -12.03
CA THR A 406 -17.02 35.18 -12.61
C THR A 406 -15.54 35.43 -12.32
N ALA A 407 -15.09 36.71 -12.39
CA ALA A 407 -13.74 37.08 -12.01
C ALA A 407 -13.44 36.78 -10.52
N SER A 408 -14.35 37.09 -9.62
CA SER A 408 -14.25 36.79 -8.20
C SER A 408 -14.14 35.28 -7.93
N LYS A 409 -14.98 34.47 -8.60
CA LYS A 409 -14.89 32.99 -8.48
C LYS A 409 -13.55 32.43 -8.99
N LEU A 410 -13.03 32.97 -10.09
CA LEU A 410 -11.71 32.57 -10.60
C LEU A 410 -10.61 32.91 -9.60
N GLU A 411 -10.62 34.10 -9.03
CA GLU A 411 -9.63 34.52 -8.04
C GLU A 411 -9.68 33.65 -6.77
N ARG A 412 -10.87 33.30 -6.29
CA ARG A 412 -11.04 32.37 -5.17
C ARG A 412 -10.56 30.95 -5.53
N GLY A 413 -10.86 30.49 -6.75
CA GLY A 413 -10.39 29.19 -7.26
C GLY A 413 -8.86 29.10 -7.32
N LYS A 414 -8.17 30.16 -7.78
CA LYS A 414 -6.69 30.21 -7.74
C LYS A 414 -6.17 30.04 -6.32
N ARG A 415 -6.75 30.74 -5.33
CA ARG A 415 -6.38 30.61 -3.92
C ARG A 415 -6.67 29.22 -3.39
N THR A 416 -7.79 28.61 -3.80
CA THR A 416 -8.11 27.23 -3.44
C THR A 416 -7.04 26.24 -3.93
N VAL A 417 -6.60 26.38 -5.19
CA VAL A 417 -5.52 25.56 -5.71
C VAL A 417 -4.22 25.78 -4.93
N GLU A 418 -3.90 27.01 -4.59
CA GLU A 418 -2.67 27.34 -3.84
C GLU A 418 -2.71 26.78 -2.41
N VAL A 419 -3.81 26.90 -1.68
CA VAL A 419 -4.00 26.29 -0.35
C VAL A 419 -3.85 24.77 -0.38
N LEU A 420 -4.29 24.10 -1.45
CA LEU A 420 -4.19 22.65 -1.56
C LEU A 420 -2.79 22.15 -1.97
N LYS A 421 -1.90 23.04 -2.39
CA LYS A 421 -0.50 22.68 -2.57
C LYS A 421 0.16 22.39 -1.23
N GLN A 422 1.10 21.46 -1.26
CA GLN A 422 1.82 21.03 -0.05
C GLN A 422 3.19 20.49 -0.44
N ASP A 423 4.20 20.87 0.32
CA ASP A 423 5.54 20.33 0.15
C ASP A 423 5.61 18.85 0.53
N GLN A 424 6.51 18.13 -0.11
CA GLN A 424 6.80 16.74 0.24
C GLN A 424 7.45 16.63 1.63
N ASN A 425 7.21 15.53 2.32
CA ASN A 425 7.71 15.21 3.66
C ASN A 425 7.30 16.23 4.75
N LYS A 426 6.19 16.92 4.52
CA LYS A 426 5.59 17.86 5.46
C LYS A 426 4.10 17.57 5.63
N PRO A 427 3.71 16.42 6.18
CA PRO A 427 2.32 16.16 6.49
C PRO A 427 1.81 17.19 7.51
N LEU A 428 0.59 17.67 7.32
CA LEU A 428 -0.05 18.67 8.17
C LEU A 428 -1.10 18.02 9.06
N PRO A 429 -1.06 18.21 10.39
CA PRO A 429 -2.09 17.71 11.29
C PRO A 429 -3.49 18.22 10.94
N VAL A 430 -4.51 17.41 11.18
CA VAL A 430 -5.88 17.69 10.72
C VAL A 430 -6.47 18.98 11.28
N GLU A 431 -6.13 19.37 12.50
CA GLU A 431 -6.57 20.63 13.12
C GLU A 431 -6.06 21.86 12.38
N HIS A 432 -4.83 21.83 11.88
CA HIS A 432 -4.24 22.88 11.04
C HIS A 432 -4.87 22.90 9.64
N GLN A 433 -5.13 21.71 9.08
CA GLN A 433 -5.86 21.62 7.81
C GLN A 433 -7.26 22.25 7.92
N VAL A 434 -7.99 21.94 9.01
CA VAL A 434 -9.33 22.53 9.28
C VAL A 434 -9.24 24.05 9.38
N LEU A 435 -8.22 24.59 10.06
CA LEU A 435 -8.03 26.02 10.25
C LEU A 435 -7.86 26.76 8.91
N ILE A 436 -6.93 26.30 8.06
CA ILE A 436 -6.68 26.96 6.77
C ILE A 436 -7.84 26.78 5.78
N ILE A 437 -8.50 25.60 5.76
CA ILE A 437 -9.65 25.37 4.89
C ILE A 437 -10.84 26.19 5.36
N TYR A 438 -11.02 26.38 6.67
CA TYR A 438 -12.02 27.31 7.21
C TYR A 438 -11.74 28.75 6.75
N ALA A 439 -10.50 29.23 6.88
CA ALA A 439 -10.11 30.55 6.41
C ALA A 439 -10.39 30.74 4.91
N LEU A 440 -10.11 29.74 4.08
CA LEU A 440 -10.39 29.74 2.66
C LEU A 440 -11.90 29.81 2.37
N THR A 441 -12.68 28.89 2.93
CA THR A 441 -14.11 28.76 2.61
C THR A 441 -14.95 29.90 3.15
N LYS A 442 -14.53 30.55 4.24
CA LYS A 442 -15.17 31.75 4.81
C LYS A 442 -14.72 33.07 4.19
N GLY A 443 -13.78 33.03 3.22
CA GLY A 443 -13.34 34.22 2.48
C GLY A 443 -12.30 35.08 3.17
N TYR A 444 -11.65 34.57 4.25
CA TYR A 444 -10.55 35.28 4.92
C TYR A 444 -9.31 35.46 4.06
N LEU A 445 -9.19 34.66 2.99
CA LEU A 445 -8.08 34.72 2.05
C LEU A 445 -8.37 35.58 0.82
N ASP A 446 -9.59 36.12 0.65
CA ASP A 446 -9.98 36.81 -0.57
C ASP A 446 -9.15 38.09 -0.82
N ASP A 447 -8.67 38.73 0.23
CA ASP A 447 -7.82 39.92 0.20
C ASP A 447 -6.31 39.63 0.27
N ILE A 448 -5.90 38.36 0.32
CA ILE A 448 -4.51 37.94 0.36
C ILE A 448 -4.03 37.68 -1.08
N PRO A 449 -2.89 38.23 -1.52
CA PRO A 449 -2.29 37.89 -2.81
C PRO A 449 -2.02 36.39 -2.93
N VAL A 450 -2.23 35.82 -4.12
CA VAL A 450 -2.04 34.37 -4.35
C VAL A 450 -0.61 33.93 -4.00
N VAL A 451 0.38 34.77 -4.27
CA VAL A 451 1.81 34.50 -3.98
C VAL A 451 2.12 34.42 -2.48
N ASP A 452 1.27 35.00 -1.64
CA ASP A 452 1.43 35.02 -0.19
C ASP A 452 0.67 33.88 0.53
N ILE A 453 -0.14 33.11 -0.17
CA ILE A 453 -1.02 32.09 0.46
C ILE A 453 -0.22 31.04 1.23
N THR A 454 0.84 30.50 0.64
CA THR A 454 1.71 29.51 1.33
C THR A 454 2.35 30.10 2.57
N ARG A 455 2.88 31.31 2.47
CA ARG A 455 3.47 32.03 3.62
C ARG A 455 2.42 32.34 4.70
N PHE A 456 1.22 32.75 4.28
CA PHE A 456 0.10 32.98 5.20
C PHE A 456 -0.26 31.72 5.97
N GLU A 457 -0.35 30.57 5.30
CA GLU A 457 -0.64 29.28 5.93
C GLU A 457 0.45 28.90 6.94
N ASP A 458 1.72 28.97 6.56
CA ASP A 458 2.84 28.62 7.43
C ASP A 458 2.87 29.53 8.69
N GLU A 459 2.74 30.84 8.51
CA GLU A 459 2.72 31.79 9.62
C GLU A 459 1.47 31.61 10.49
N LEU A 460 0.29 31.37 9.91
CA LEU A 460 -0.96 31.11 10.65
C LEU A 460 -0.82 29.87 11.52
N ASN A 461 -0.25 28.77 10.97
CA ASN A 461 -0.07 27.55 11.72
C ASN A 461 0.86 27.74 12.91
N HIS A 462 2.01 28.40 12.73
CA HIS A 462 2.94 28.72 13.83
C HIS A 462 2.31 29.65 14.87
N TRP A 463 1.57 30.65 14.43
CA TRP A 463 0.90 31.57 15.32
C TRP A 463 -0.19 30.85 16.15
N ALA A 464 -0.95 29.97 15.50
CA ALA A 464 -2.04 29.23 16.14
C ALA A 464 -1.55 28.25 17.22
N GLU A 465 -0.38 27.65 17.05
CA GLU A 465 0.26 26.80 18.07
C GLU A 465 0.49 27.54 19.38
N SER A 466 0.79 28.84 19.31
CA SER A 466 1.10 29.66 20.48
C SER A 466 -0.11 30.45 21.02
N ASN A 467 -1.02 30.86 20.16
CA ASN A 467 -2.07 31.84 20.51
C ASN A 467 -3.49 31.26 20.42
N ALA A 468 -3.70 30.14 19.70
CA ALA A 468 -5.00 29.50 19.52
C ALA A 468 -4.95 27.99 19.88
N THR A 469 -4.12 27.62 20.84
CA THR A 469 -3.90 26.23 21.28
C THR A 469 -5.19 25.56 21.72
N GLU A 470 -6.10 26.25 22.39
CA GLU A 470 -7.39 25.73 22.81
C GLU A 470 -8.27 25.33 21.60
N LEU A 471 -8.26 26.15 20.55
CA LEU A 471 -8.99 25.88 19.30
C LEU A 471 -8.46 24.61 18.61
N LEU A 472 -7.14 24.48 18.50
CA LEU A 472 -6.52 23.31 17.89
C LEU A 472 -6.76 22.04 18.70
N ASN A 473 -6.63 22.11 20.03
CA ASN A 473 -6.89 20.99 20.93
C ASN A 473 -8.37 20.53 20.88
N GLU A 474 -9.31 21.47 20.85
CA GLU A 474 -10.75 21.13 20.73
C GLU A 474 -11.01 20.33 19.43
N ILE A 475 -10.42 20.72 18.30
CA ILE A 475 -10.53 19.96 17.04
C ILE A 475 -9.89 18.59 17.17
N ARG A 476 -8.69 18.52 17.73
CA ARG A 476 -7.89 17.28 17.87
C ARG A 476 -8.61 16.25 18.74
N GLU A 477 -9.12 16.68 19.89
CA GLU A 477 -9.71 15.77 20.90
C GLU A 477 -11.14 15.36 20.55
N THR A 478 -11.95 16.30 20.03
CA THR A 478 -13.37 16.04 19.78
C THR A 478 -13.70 15.64 18.35
N GLY A 479 -12.82 15.97 17.39
CA GLY A 479 -13.11 15.90 15.95
C GLY A 479 -14.27 16.80 15.52
N GLY A 480 -14.80 17.62 16.45
CA GLY A 480 -15.88 18.55 16.23
C GLY A 480 -15.41 19.86 15.61
N LEU A 481 -16.32 20.63 15.03
CA LEU A 481 -16.04 22.00 14.61
C LEU A 481 -16.34 22.93 15.79
N PRO A 482 -15.34 23.62 16.35
CA PRO A 482 -15.53 24.66 17.35
C PRO A 482 -16.47 25.79 16.88
N ASP A 483 -16.88 26.63 17.81
CA ASP A 483 -17.74 27.80 17.49
C ASP A 483 -17.05 28.72 16.48
N ALA A 484 -17.82 29.25 15.53
CA ALA A 484 -17.33 30.15 14.48
C ALA A 484 -16.58 31.36 15.06
N GLU A 485 -17.06 31.92 16.19
CA GLU A 485 -16.43 33.08 16.85
C GLU A 485 -14.97 32.82 17.26
N LYS A 486 -14.62 31.56 17.64
CA LYS A 486 -13.23 31.20 17.99
C LYS A 486 -12.33 31.27 16.77
N PHE A 487 -12.80 30.72 15.62
CA PHE A 487 -12.05 30.80 14.36
C PHE A 487 -11.93 32.24 13.89
N ASP A 488 -13.05 32.99 13.89
CA ASP A 488 -13.10 34.37 13.42
C ASP A 488 -12.17 35.25 14.24
N THR A 489 -12.12 35.05 15.55
CA THR A 489 -11.23 35.76 16.46
C THR A 489 -9.77 35.42 16.16
N ALA A 490 -9.43 34.15 16.11
CA ALA A 490 -8.05 33.69 15.88
C ALA A 490 -7.51 34.18 14.52
N ILE A 491 -8.29 34.01 13.44
CA ILE A 491 -7.86 34.41 12.09
C ILE A 491 -7.74 35.95 11.99
N ASN A 492 -8.69 36.69 12.56
CA ASN A 492 -8.63 38.15 12.52
C ASN A 492 -7.48 38.72 13.36
N GLU A 493 -7.16 38.13 14.51
CA GLU A 493 -6.00 38.50 15.31
C GLU A 493 -4.71 38.24 14.57
N PHE A 494 -4.56 37.08 13.95
CA PHE A 494 -3.40 36.76 13.13
C PHE A 494 -3.28 37.76 11.95
N LYS A 495 -4.37 38.03 11.23
CA LYS A 495 -4.33 38.97 10.07
C LYS A 495 -3.86 40.38 10.42
N LYS A 496 -4.02 40.84 11.66
CA LYS A 496 -3.51 42.16 12.09
C LYS A 496 -1.99 42.19 12.12
N SER A 497 -1.34 41.06 12.33
CA SER A 497 0.13 40.93 12.35
C SER A 497 0.72 40.54 11.00
N PHE A 498 -0.07 40.03 10.07
CA PHE A 498 0.39 39.56 8.77
C PHE A 498 0.59 40.75 7.79
N SER A 499 1.80 40.87 7.27
CA SER A 499 2.17 41.88 6.25
C SER A 499 2.06 41.26 4.85
N LYS A 500 1.18 41.83 3.99
CA LYS A 500 1.08 41.43 2.60
C LYS A 500 2.28 41.87 1.78
N SER A 501 2.66 41.09 0.76
CA SER A 501 3.62 41.52 -0.25
C SER A 501 3.01 42.66 -1.09
N GLU A 502 3.81 43.65 -1.45
CA GLU A 502 3.35 44.74 -2.31
C GLU A 502 3.11 44.30 -3.76
#